data_9d89bb7893fc2aaf8ad687d453ee40fd
#
_entry.id   9d89bb7893fc2aaf8ad687d453ee40fd
#
_cell.length_a   1.000
_cell.length_b   1.000
_cell.length_c   1.000
_cell.angle_alpha   90.00
_cell.angle_beta   90.00
_cell.angle_gamma   90.00
#
_symmetry.space_group_name_H-M   'P 1'
#
loop_
_entity.id
_entity.type
_entity.pdbx_description
1 polymer ?
#
loop_
_entity_poly.entity_id
_entity_poly.type
_entity_poly.pdbx_seq_one_letter_code
_entity_poly.pdbx_strand_id
1 'polypeptide(L)'
;MNIKLVYASLTGNTEMLSDLIIEKFEEQKGIEIEKIFIEDMVDYDFLDDADAFIVATYTYGEGDLPEEMEEFFEEIGQKDYSGKVYGVIGTGDTIYEQDCVCVDQFNDQIAKTGATNPTENLKIEIEADTDEDFENIDKFIEDFASAL
;
A
#
# COMPACT_ATOMS: atom_id res chain seq x y z
N MET A 1 10.58 6.01 14.99
CA MET A 1 9.26 5.71 14.43
C MET A 1 9.36 4.47 13.55
N ASN A 2 8.44 3.53 13.73
CA ASN A 2 8.46 2.24 13.05
C ASN A 2 7.45 2.25 11.90
N ILE A 3 7.93 2.21 10.66
CA ILE A 3 7.08 2.29 9.47
C ILE A 3 7.31 1.03 8.62
N LYS A 4 6.24 0.37 8.22
CA LYS A 4 6.30 -0.90 7.51
C LYS A 4 5.47 -0.86 6.22
N LEU A 5 5.88 -1.67 5.24
CA LEU A 5 5.16 -1.84 3.99
C LEU A 5 4.98 -3.33 3.70
N VAL A 6 3.73 -3.73 3.47
CA VAL A 6 3.37 -5.09 3.07
C VAL A 6 2.99 -5.06 1.60
N TYR A 7 3.53 -5.98 0.81
CA TYR A 7 3.22 -6.00 -0.62
C TYR A 7 2.92 -7.40 -1.15
N ALA A 8 2.09 -7.43 -2.19
CA ALA A 8 1.88 -8.59 -3.05
C ALA A 8 2.25 -8.21 -4.48
N SER A 9 2.90 -9.08 -5.21
CA SER A 9 3.31 -8.80 -6.59
C SER A 9 3.28 -10.08 -7.42
N LEU A 10 2.62 -10.03 -8.58
CA LEU A 10 2.55 -11.17 -9.50
C LEU A 10 3.64 -11.09 -10.57
N THR A 11 3.78 -9.93 -11.21
CA THR A 11 4.71 -9.72 -12.32
C THR A 11 5.91 -8.85 -11.95
N GLY A 12 6.01 -8.42 -10.69
CA GLY A 12 7.06 -7.56 -10.21
C GLY A 12 6.72 -6.07 -10.22
N ASN A 13 5.61 -5.65 -10.84
CA ASN A 13 5.26 -4.24 -10.94
C ASN A 13 4.95 -3.61 -9.59
N THR A 14 4.21 -4.31 -8.73
CA THR A 14 3.89 -3.81 -7.39
C THR A 14 5.14 -3.74 -6.51
N GLU A 15 6.05 -4.71 -6.63
CA GLU A 15 7.32 -4.68 -5.92
C GLU A 15 8.18 -3.51 -6.37
N MET A 16 8.25 -3.25 -7.68
CA MET A 16 8.98 -2.10 -8.22
C MET A 16 8.41 -0.78 -7.69
N LEU A 17 7.09 -0.65 -7.65
CA LEU A 17 6.44 0.53 -7.09
C LEU A 17 6.75 0.68 -5.61
N SER A 18 6.69 -0.41 -4.86
CA SER A 18 7.01 -0.42 -3.43
C SER A 18 8.45 0.02 -3.17
N ASP A 19 9.39 -0.48 -3.95
CA ASP A 19 10.80 -0.12 -3.83
C ASP A 19 11.03 1.36 -4.18
N LEU A 20 10.36 1.86 -5.20
CA LEU A 20 10.43 3.27 -5.59
C LEU A 20 9.91 4.18 -4.47
N ILE A 21 8.78 3.82 -3.87
CA ILE A 21 8.19 4.56 -2.76
C ILE A 21 9.15 4.59 -1.56
N ILE A 22 9.71 3.44 -1.20
CA ILE A 22 10.65 3.33 -0.07
C ILE A 22 11.88 4.19 -0.31
N GLU A 23 12.45 4.11 -1.51
CA GLU A 23 13.62 4.91 -1.89
C GLU A 23 13.34 6.41 -1.81
N LYS A 24 12.19 6.84 -2.31
CA LYS A 24 11.82 8.26 -2.28
C LYS A 24 11.55 8.76 -0.86
N PHE A 25 10.97 7.96 0.01
CA PHE A 25 10.82 8.33 1.42
C PHE A 25 12.18 8.57 2.08
N GLU A 26 13.14 7.72 1.82
CA GLU A 26 14.49 7.87 2.36
C GLU A 26 15.18 9.12 1.82
N GLU A 27 15.13 9.33 0.49
CA GLU A 27 15.78 10.46 -0.16
C GLU A 27 15.16 11.81 0.20
N GLN A 28 13.83 11.88 0.24
CA GLN A 28 13.12 13.15 0.42
C GLN A 28 12.85 13.50 1.88
N LYS A 29 12.69 12.50 2.74
CA LYS A 29 12.25 12.70 4.13
C LYS A 29 13.17 12.09 5.17
N GLY A 30 14.17 11.32 4.76
CA GLY A 30 15.04 10.61 5.70
C GLY A 30 14.32 9.52 6.48
N ILE A 31 13.23 8.99 5.95
CA ILE A 31 12.39 7.98 6.59
C ILE A 31 12.73 6.60 6.02
N GLU A 32 13.02 5.66 6.93
CA GLU A 32 13.27 4.26 6.58
C GLU A 32 11.98 3.45 6.74
N ILE A 33 11.69 2.57 5.77
CA ILE A 33 10.52 1.71 5.77
C ILE A 33 10.96 0.25 5.65
N GLU A 34 10.45 -0.60 6.54
CA GLU A 34 10.68 -2.04 6.50
C GLU A 34 9.64 -2.71 5.58
N LYS A 35 10.13 -3.47 4.61
CA LYS A 35 9.28 -4.12 3.60
C LYS A 35 9.15 -5.62 3.88
N ILE A 36 7.93 -6.15 3.72
CA ILE A 36 7.71 -7.60 3.76
C ILE A 36 6.81 -8.03 2.60
N PHE A 37 7.17 -9.16 1.97
CA PHE A 37 6.33 -9.80 0.98
C PHE A 37 5.23 -10.60 1.69
N ILE A 38 3.99 -10.49 1.20
CA ILE A 38 2.83 -11.10 1.87
C ILE A 38 3.00 -12.60 2.10
N GLU A 39 3.62 -13.32 1.16
CA GLU A 39 3.81 -14.76 1.29
C GLU A 39 4.84 -15.15 2.36
N ASP A 40 5.67 -14.20 2.80
CA ASP A 40 6.63 -14.41 3.89
C ASP A 40 6.02 -14.11 5.26
N MET A 41 4.79 -13.59 5.29
CA MET A 41 4.10 -13.27 6.55
C MET A 41 3.51 -14.55 7.15
N VAL A 42 4.08 -14.98 8.28
CA VAL A 42 3.66 -16.23 8.96
C VAL A 42 2.33 -16.05 9.69
N ASP A 43 2.17 -14.91 10.34
CA ASP A 43 0.93 -14.50 10.98
C ASP A 43 0.67 -13.03 10.63
N TYR A 44 -0.48 -12.49 11.05
CA TYR A 44 -0.90 -11.15 10.59
C TYR A 44 -0.68 -10.07 11.66
N ASP A 45 0.34 -10.22 12.49
CA ASP A 45 0.70 -9.24 13.52
C ASP A 45 1.90 -8.37 13.16
N PHE A 46 2.43 -8.51 11.94
CA PHE A 46 3.61 -7.73 11.47
C PHE A 46 3.42 -6.22 11.61
N LEU A 47 2.20 -5.74 11.41
CA LEU A 47 1.88 -4.31 11.46
C LEU A 47 1.47 -3.83 12.85
N ASP A 48 1.29 -4.72 13.82
CA ASP A 48 0.76 -4.36 15.13
C ASP A 48 1.66 -3.38 15.89
N ASP A 49 2.97 -3.49 15.74
CA ASP A 49 3.95 -2.61 16.39
C ASP A 49 4.38 -1.42 15.52
N ALA A 50 3.83 -1.26 14.34
CA ALA A 50 4.14 -0.14 13.47
C ALA A 50 3.38 1.12 13.91
N ASP A 51 4.04 2.27 13.81
CA ASP A 51 3.40 3.57 14.00
C ASP A 51 2.60 3.98 12.77
N ALA A 52 3.09 3.57 11.60
CA ALA A 52 2.45 3.81 10.32
C ALA A 52 2.77 2.66 9.37
N PHE A 53 1.92 2.45 8.37
CA PHE A 53 2.15 1.38 7.41
C PHE A 53 1.55 1.69 6.04
N ILE A 54 2.04 0.97 5.04
CA ILE A 54 1.56 1.06 3.67
C ILE A 54 1.24 -0.36 3.19
N VAL A 55 0.11 -0.52 2.52
CA VAL A 55 -0.27 -1.77 1.87
C VAL A 55 -0.16 -1.56 0.37
N ALA A 56 0.60 -2.42 -0.29
CA ALA A 56 0.80 -2.38 -1.74
C ALA A 56 0.22 -3.65 -2.36
N THR A 57 -0.71 -3.49 -3.29
CA THR A 57 -1.41 -4.60 -3.93
C THR A 57 -1.48 -4.43 -5.43
N TYR A 58 -1.84 -5.50 -6.14
CA TYR A 58 -2.26 -5.42 -7.54
C TYR A 58 -3.73 -5.86 -7.62
N THR A 59 -4.37 -5.52 -8.73
CA THR A 59 -5.73 -5.96 -9.01
C THR A 59 -5.67 -7.10 -10.03
N TYR A 60 -6.31 -8.21 -9.70
CA TYR A 60 -6.31 -9.41 -10.53
C TYR A 60 -7.62 -9.52 -11.29
N GLY A 61 -7.54 -9.93 -12.56
CA GLY A 61 -8.72 -10.14 -13.40
C GLY A 61 -9.61 -8.90 -13.49
N GLU A 62 -10.90 -9.06 -13.22
CA GLU A 62 -11.90 -8.00 -13.31
C GLU A 62 -12.14 -7.30 -11.96
N GLY A 63 -11.08 -7.01 -11.24
CA GLY A 63 -11.17 -6.34 -9.94
C GLY A 63 -11.07 -7.28 -8.76
N ASP A 64 -10.58 -8.50 -8.98
CA ASP A 64 -10.46 -9.49 -7.91
C ASP A 64 -9.24 -9.19 -7.03
N LEU A 65 -9.42 -9.39 -5.73
CA LEU A 65 -8.33 -9.31 -4.77
C LEU A 65 -7.35 -10.46 -5.04
N PRO A 66 -6.02 -10.22 -5.01
CA PRO A 66 -5.05 -11.30 -5.12
C PRO A 66 -5.32 -12.40 -4.08
N GLU A 67 -5.26 -13.65 -4.50
CA GLU A 67 -5.56 -14.79 -3.63
C GLU A 67 -4.68 -14.77 -2.36
N GLU A 68 -3.40 -14.45 -2.51
CA GLU A 68 -2.46 -14.37 -1.40
C GLU A 68 -2.75 -13.24 -0.41
N MET A 69 -3.61 -12.29 -0.80
CA MET A 69 -4.02 -11.17 0.04
C MET A 69 -5.35 -11.39 0.76
N GLU A 70 -6.13 -12.41 0.36
CA GLU A 70 -7.49 -12.61 0.89
C GLU A 70 -7.53 -12.78 2.39
N GLU A 71 -6.69 -13.64 2.95
CA GLU A 71 -6.65 -13.89 4.39
C GLU A 71 -6.15 -12.66 5.14
N PHE A 72 -5.12 -12.01 4.63
CA PHE A 72 -4.61 -10.77 5.20
C PHE A 72 -5.69 -9.68 5.22
N PHE A 73 -6.43 -9.55 4.12
CA PHE A 73 -7.52 -8.58 4.01
C PHE A 73 -8.57 -8.79 5.10
N GLU A 74 -8.97 -10.04 5.34
CA GLU A 74 -9.94 -10.36 6.39
C GLU A 74 -9.38 -10.10 7.78
N GLU A 75 -8.15 -10.50 8.04
CA GLU A 75 -7.50 -10.34 9.34
C GLU A 75 -7.27 -8.88 9.70
N ILE A 76 -6.82 -8.06 8.74
CA ILE A 76 -6.52 -6.66 9.03
C ILE A 76 -7.79 -5.89 9.40
N GLY A 77 -8.93 -6.24 8.82
CA GLY A 77 -10.21 -5.59 9.12
C GLY A 77 -10.69 -5.79 10.55
N GLN A 78 -10.11 -6.75 11.27
CA GLN A 78 -10.47 -7.07 12.66
C GLN A 78 -9.54 -6.44 13.68
N LYS A 79 -8.48 -5.78 13.23
CA LYS A 79 -7.49 -5.15 14.12
C LYS A 79 -8.02 -3.82 14.67
N ASP A 80 -7.47 -3.42 15.81
CA ASP A 80 -7.63 -2.06 16.32
C ASP A 80 -6.33 -1.32 16.08
N TYR A 81 -6.32 -0.49 15.04
CA TYR A 81 -5.16 0.31 14.64
C TYR A 81 -5.40 1.81 14.88
N SER A 82 -6.26 2.13 15.85
CA SER A 82 -6.49 3.52 16.27
C SER A 82 -5.17 4.22 16.58
N GLY A 83 -4.98 5.41 16.03
CA GLY A 83 -3.77 6.19 16.22
C GLY A 83 -2.66 5.89 15.21
N LYS A 84 -2.81 4.87 14.38
CA LYS A 84 -1.85 4.59 13.30
C LYS A 84 -2.22 5.39 12.05
N VAL A 85 -1.19 5.70 11.26
CA VAL A 85 -1.33 6.32 9.93
C VAL A 85 -1.09 5.23 8.88
N TYR A 86 -1.89 5.24 7.83
CA TYR A 86 -1.70 4.26 6.75
C TYR A 86 -1.89 4.89 5.38
N GLY A 87 -1.39 4.20 4.36
CA GLY A 87 -1.65 4.51 2.97
C GLY A 87 -1.80 3.22 2.18
N VAL A 88 -2.46 3.29 1.03
CA VAL A 88 -2.63 2.15 0.13
C VAL A 88 -2.16 2.55 -1.25
N ILE A 89 -1.31 1.72 -1.83
CA ILE A 89 -0.80 1.90 -3.18
C ILE A 89 -1.04 0.63 -3.99
N GLY A 90 -1.06 0.76 -5.30
CA GLY A 90 -1.25 -0.42 -6.11
C GLY A 90 -1.01 -0.20 -7.59
N THR A 91 -0.89 -1.33 -8.29
CA THR A 91 -0.74 -1.38 -9.73
C THR A 91 -1.94 -2.12 -10.33
N GLY A 92 -2.23 -1.83 -11.59
CA GLY A 92 -3.29 -2.49 -12.34
C GLY A 92 -3.01 -2.39 -13.83
N ASP A 93 -3.89 -3.01 -14.61
CA ASP A 93 -3.79 -3.00 -16.06
C ASP A 93 -5.10 -2.46 -16.63
N THR A 94 -5.03 -1.37 -17.40
CA THR A 94 -6.20 -0.70 -17.96
C THR A 94 -6.98 -1.52 -18.98
N ILE A 95 -6.47 -2.67 -19.39
CA ILE A 95 -7.26 -3.59 -20.21
C ILE A 95 -8.45 -4.15 -19.42
N TYR A 96 -8.41 -4.06 -18.09
CA TYR A 96 -9.51 -4.48 -17.22
C TYR A 96 -10.36 -3.29 -16.83
N GLU A 97 -11.67 -3.50 -16.80
CA GLU A 97 -12.65 -2.45 -16.52
C GLU A 97 -12.53 -1.87 -15.10
N GLN A 98 -12.03 -2.67 -14.15
CA GLN A 98 -11.89 -2.26 -12.75
C GLN A 98 -10.41 -2.19 -12.34
N ASP A 99 -9.67 -1.35 -13.03
CA ASP A 99 -8.26 -1.15 -12.77
C ASP A 99 -8.01 -0.60 -11.35
N CYS A 100 -7.06 -1.22 -10.63
CA CYS A 100 -6.64 -0.80 -9.28
C CYS A 100 -7.76 -0.74 -8.22
N VAL A 101 -8.89 -1.41 -8.44
CA VAL A 101 -10.02 -1.38 -7.48
C VAL A 101 -9.64 -1.97 -6.12
N CYS A 102 -8.68 -2.90 -6.07
CA CYS A 102 -8.23 -3.50 -4.81
C CYS A 102 -7.60 -2.48 -3.87
N VAL A 103 -7.02 -1.40 -4.40
CA VAL A 103 -6.50 -0.31 -3.59
C VAL A 103 -7.63 0.32 -2.77
N ASP A 104 -8.76 0.60 -3.43
CA ASP A 104 -9.92 1.18 -2.76
C ASP A 104 -10.52 0.20 -1.74
N GLN A 105 -10.57 -1.09 -2.07
CA GLN A 105 -11.08 -2.12 -1.17
C GLN A 105 -10.25 -2.19 0.11
N PHE A 106 -8.92 -2.18 0.00
CA PHE A 106 -8.05 -2.16 1.16
C PHE A 106 -8.22 -0.89 1.98
N ASN A 107 -8.36 0.26 1.34
CA ASN A 107 -8.58 1.50 2.06
C ASN A 107 -9.85 1.43 2.91
N ASP A 108 -10.94 0.94 2.34
CA ASP A 108 -12.20 0.79 3.06
C ASP A 108 -12.09 -0.19 4.23
N GLN A 109 -11.36 -1.28 4.01
CA GLN A 109 -11.19 -2.32 5.04
C GLN A 109 -10.32 -1.80 6.20
N ILE A 110 -9.22 -1.13 5.89
CA ILE A 110 -8.30 -0.61 6.92
C ILE A 110 -8.95 0.55 7.69
N ALA A 111 -9.80 1.34 7.04
CA ALA A 111 -10.52 2.42 7.70
C ALA A 111 -11.37 1.91 8.88
N LYS A 112 -11.85 0.68 8.81
CA LYS A 112 -12.61 0.04 9.90
C LYS A 112 -11.80 -0.16 11.17
N THR A 113 -10.49 -0.15 11.08
CA THR A 113 -9.58 -0.37 12.21
C THR A 113 -9.35 0.87 13.07
N GLY A 114 -9.83 2.02 12.65
CA GLY A 114 -9.60 3.30 13.33
C GLY A 114 -8.32 4.00 12.88
N ALA A 115 -7.54 3.41 11.99
CA ALA A 115 -6.35 4.05 11.43
C ALA A 115 -6.76 5.19 10.48
N THR A 116 -5.88 6.18 10.32
CA THR A 116 -6.13 7.36 9.50
C THR A 116 -5.30 7.34 8.23
N ASN A 117 -5.95 7.57 7.08
CA ASN A 117 -5.25 7.72 5.80
C ASN A 117 -5.18 9.20 5.41
N PRO A 118 -3.99 9.83 5.50
CA PRO A 118 -3.82 11.24 5.12
C PRO A 118 -3.65 11.44 3.62
N THR A 119 -3.60 10.35 2.85
CA THR A 119 -3.25 10.38 1.43
C THR A 119 -4.45 10.04 0.55
N GLU A 120 -4.33 10.38 -0.73
CA GLU A 120 -5.18 9.78 -1.75
C GLU A 120 -4.60 8.41 -2.11
N ASN A 121 -5.47 7.46 -2.44
CA ASN A 121 -5.02 6.14 -2.87
C ASN A 121 -4.17 6.28 -4.13
N LEU A 122 -2.97 5.70 -4.11
CA LEU A 122 -2.05 5.78 -5.24
C LEU A 122 -2.28 4.60 -6.17
N LYS A 123 -2.68 4.90 -7.40
CA LYS A 123 -2.99 3.91 -8.43
C LYS A 123 -2.10 4.14 -9.63
N ILE A 124 -1.30 3.13 -9.98
CA ILE A 124 -0.36 3.21 -11.09
C ILE A 124 -0.72 2.14 -12.12
N GLU A 125 -0.88 2.55 -13.38
CA GLU A 125 -1.10 1.62 -14.47
C GLU A 125 0.22 0.93 -14.82
N ILE A 126 0.29 -0.38 -14.62
CA ILE A 126 1.45 -1.23 -14.89
C ILE A 126 2.69 -0.78 -14.11
N GLU A 127 3.34 0.30 -14.54
CA GLU A 127 4.51 0.85 -13.85
C GLU A 127 4.51 2.38 -13.93
N ALA A 128 5.19 3.03 -12.98
CA ALA A 128 5.29 4.49 -12.98
C ALA A 128 6.21 4.95 -14.12
N ASP A 129 5.62 5.61 -15.12
CA ASP A 129 6.36 6.06 -16.30
C ASP A 129 5.95 7.44 -16.82
N THR A 130 4.90 8.04 -16.26
CA THR A 130 4.43 9.36 -16.69
C THR A 130 4.78 10.44 -15.67
N ASP A 131 4.81 11.69 -16.10
CA ASP A 131 5.00 12.83 -15.18
C ASP A 131 3.88 12.88 -14.14
N GLU A 132 2.65 12.56 -14.53
CA GLU A 132 1.51 12.50 -13.62
C GLU A 132 1.72 11.44 -12.55
N ASP A 133 2.22 10.25 -12.92
CA ASP A 133 2.51 9.19 -11.97
C ASP A 133 3.51 9.67 -10.92
N PHE A 134 4.59 10.34 -11.35
CA PHE A 134 5.62 10.82 -10.43
C PHE A 134 5.12 11.97 -9.56
N GLU A 135 4.25 12.85 -10.08
CA GLU A 135 3.61 13.89 -9.28
C GLU A 135 2.71 13.28 -8.21
N ASN A 136 1.94 12.26 -8.55
CA ASN A 136 1.07 11.56 -7.60
C ASN A 136 1.87 10.82 -6.53
N ILE A 137 3.00 10.24 -6.91
CA ILE A 137 3.92 9.60 -5.96
C ILE A 137 4.48 10.62 -4.98
N ASP A 138 4.97 11.75 -5.48
CA ASP A 138 5.53 12.81 -4.64
C ASP A 138 4.47 13.38 -3.69
N LYS A 139 3.24 13.55 -4.16
CA LYS A 139 2.13 14.00 -3.33
C LYS A 139 1.81 12.99 -2.22
N PHE A 140 1.79 11.69 -2.56
CA PHE A 140 1.57 10.63 -1.58
C PHE A 140 2.61 10.69 -0.48
N ILE A 141 3.88 10.82 -0.84
CA ILE A 141 4.98 10.87 0.13
C ILE A 141 4.85 12.11 1.03
N GLU A 142 4.56 13.27 0.46
CA GLU A 142 4.41 14.50 1.23
C GLU A 142 3.25 14.42 2.20
N ASP A 143 2.09 13.97 1.74
CA ASP A 143 0.89 13.87 2.57
C ASP A 143 1.06 12.84 3.69
N PHE A 144 1.67 11.70 3.38
CA PHE A 144 1.93 10.65 4.36
C PHE A 144 2.91 11.14 5.43
N ALA A 145 4.03 11.72 5.02
CA ALA A 145 5.06 12.19 5.93
C ALA A 145 4.56 13.32 6.84
N SER A 146 3.69 14.18 6.31
CA SER A 146 3.14 15.31 7.09
C SER A 146 2.24 14.86 8.22
N ALA A 147 1.73 13.64 8.19
CA ALA A 147 0.86 13.09 9.23
C ALA A 147 1.62 12.30 10.31
N LEU A 148 2.91 12.12 10.14
CA LEU A 148 3.74 11.34 11.09
C LEU A 148 4.14 12.14 12.32
#